data_a3ee50f76a65cd6c7b2a62366daa0772
#
_entry.id   a3ee50f76a65cd6c7b2a62366daa0772
#
_cell.length_a   1.000
_cell.length_b   1.000
_cell.length_c   1.000
_cell.angle_alpha   90.00
_cell.angle_beta   90.00
_cell.angle_gamma   90.00
#
_symmetry.space_group_name_H-M   'P 1'
#
loop_
_entity.id
_entity.type
_entity.pdbx_description
1 polymer ?
#
loop_
_entity_poly.entity_id
_entity_poly.type
_entity_poly.pdbx_seq_one_letter_code
_entity_poly.pdbx_strand_id
1 'polypeptide(L)'
;MKKSFSSLFLFIVCISFSYAQGYISETIQYDGLTREYSIYVPASYDGTTSFPLLFNFHGGGGDIASQIAIADMSPIADTENFIVVYPQARQDPSDGNSFNWIPKVPGTFDDVPFISSLIDTIASSYQINQDRIYACGYSLGGDMCFELACKLSSRIAAIAPVARTMQANPDSFCSPVHPTGVLTILGT
;
A
#
# COMPACT_ATOMS: atom_id res chain seq x y z
N MET A 1 -46.07 -52.25 -12.24
CA MET A 1 -44.68 -51.79 -12.17
C MET A 1 -44.69 -50.32 -11.80
N LYS A 2 -44.39 -49.96 -10.51
CA LYS A 2 -44.29 -48.56 -10.05
C LYS A 2 -42.84 -48.14 -10.21
N LYS A 3 -42.55 -47.14 -11.06
CA LYS A 3 -41.24 -46.52 -11.20
C LYS A 3 -41.07 -45.51 -10.06
N SER A 4 -40.17 -45.79 -9.15
CA SER A 4 -39.73 -44.87 -8.12
C SER A 4 -38.78 -43.87 -8.71
N PHE A 5 -39.12 -42.56 -8.72
CA PHE A 5 -38.20 -41.47 -9.09
C PHE A 5 -37.47 -41.07 -7.80
N SER A 6 -36.18 -41.42 -7.74
CA SER A 6 -35.29 -40.92 -6.66
C SER A 6 -34.82 -39.53 -7.04
N SER A 7 -35.31 -38.52 -6.33
CA SER A 7 -34.87 -37.11 -6.51
C SER A 7 -33.55 -36.92 -5.75
N LEU A 8 -32.45 -36.71 -6.50
CA LEU A 8 -31.14 -36.38 -5.95
C LEU A 8 -31.12 -34.89 -5.60
N PHE A 9 -31.21 -34.59 -4.32
CA PHE A 9 -31.02 -33.21 -3.83
C PHE A 9 -29.53 -32.89 -3.78
N LEU A 10 -29.09 -32.02 -4.71
CA LEU A 10 -27.73 -31.47 -4.71
C LEU A 10 -27.67 -30.38 -3.65
N PHE A 11 -27.00 -30.66 -2.52
CA PHE A 11 -26.70 -29.64 -1.52
C PHE A 11 -25.52 -28.79 -2.02
N ILE A 12 -25.82 -27.54 -2.44
CA ILE A 12 -24.79 -26.53 -2.71
C ILE A 12 -24.33 -25.99 -1.35
N VAL A 13 -23.14 -26.39 -0.90
CA VAL A 13 -22.49 -25.78 0.27
C VAL A 13 -21.91 -24.44 -0.18
N CYS A 14 -22.58 -23.33 0.14
CA CYS A 14 -22.00 -21.99 0.03
C CYS A 14 -20.91 -21.85 1.11
N ILE A 15 -19.64 -21.92 0.69
CA ILE A 15 -18.51 -21.58 1.54
C ILE A 15 -18.42 -20.04 1.51
N SER A 16 -18.85 -19.39 2.60
CA SER A 16 -18.64 -17.97 2.79
C SER A 16 -17.22 -17.76 3.32
N PHE A 17 -16.36 -17.16 2.51
CA PHE A 17 -15.08 -16.66 3.00
C PHE A 17 -15.35 -15.36 3.78
N SER A 18 -15.03 -15.38 5.08
CA SER A 18 -15.03 -14.16 5.89
C SER A 18 -13.63 -13.57 5.84
N TYR A 19 -13.49 -12.40 5.26
CA TYR A 19 -12.24 -11.64 5.35
C TYR A 19 -12.19 -10.93 6.70
N ALA A 20 -11.00 -10.92 7.31
CA ALA A 20 -10.78 -10.10 8.50
C ALA A 20 -10.95 -8.63 8.11
N GLN A 21 -11.77 -7.91 8.88
CA GLN A 21 -12.06 -6.49 8.66
C GLN A 21 -11.34 -5.66 9.73
N GLY A 22 -11.02 -4.40 9.40
CA GLY A 22 -10.28 -3.51 10.28
C GLY A 22 -8.78 -3.57 10.04
N TYR A 23 -8.00 -3.15 11.04
CA TYR A 23 -6.55 -3.15 10.97
C TYR A 23 -5.98 -4.55 11.26
N ILE A 24 -5.13 -5.02 10.34
CA ILE A 24 -4.42 -6.30 10.43
C ILE A 24 -2.92 -6.01 10.32
N SER A 25 -2.13 -6.46 11.30
CA SER A 25 -0.67 -6.37 11.26
C SER A 25 -0.10 -7.62 10.61
N GLU A 26 0.74 -7.43 9.62
CA GLU A 26 1.31 -8.49 8.78
C GLU A 26 2.81 -8.27 8.56
N THR A 27 3.48 -9.28 8.07
CA THR A 27 4.90 -9.22 7.70
C THR A 27 5.16 -9.84 6.34
N ILE A 28 6.23 -9.37 5.68
CA ILE A 28 6.76 -9.96 4.45
C ILE A 28 8.27 -10.14 4.58
N GLN A 29 8.80 -11.25 4.06
CA GLN A 29 10.25 -11.43 3.93
C GLN A 29 10.71 -10.74 2.65
N TYR A 30 11.60 -9.76 2.78
CA TYR A 30 12.14 -9.03 1.66
C TYR A 30 13.62 -8.67 1.90
N ASP A 31 14.49 -8.99 0.95
CA ASP A 31 15.93 -8.72 0.99
C ASP A 31 16.62 -9.21 2.30
N GLY A 32 16.23 -10.42 2.75
CA GLY A 32 16.75 -11.03 3.98
C GLY A 32 16.25 -10.39 5.28
N LEU A 33 15.30 -9.44 5.20
CA LEU A 33 14.69 -8.77 6.35
C LEU A 33 13.22 -9.14 6.49
N THR A 34 12.74 -9.21 7.72
CA THR A 34 11.31 -9.19 8.00
C THR A 34 10.83 -7.73 7.97
N ARG A 35 9.96 -7.41 7.00
CA ARG A 35 9.37 -6.08 6.85
C ARG A 35 7.92 -6.13 7.33
N GLU A 36 7.52 -5.14 8.09
CA GLU A 36 6.19 -5.03 8.70
C GLU A 36 5.29 -4.09 7.89
N TYR A 37 4.00 -4.35 7.93
CA TYR A 37 2.97 -3.43 7.44
C TYR A 37 1.66 -3.66 8.20
N SER A 38 0.82 -2.64 8.24
CA SER A 38 -0.57 -2.76 8.66
C SER A 38 -1.46 -2.55 7.44
N ILE A 39 -2.46 -3.40 7.28
CA ILE A 39 -3.47 -3.27 6.23
C ILE A 39 -4.83 -3.03 6.86
N TYR A 40 -5.59 -2.08 6.33
CA TYR A 40 -6.99 -1.88 6.67
C TYR A 40 -7.89 -2.35 5.53
N VAL A 41 -8.77 -3.27 5.86
CA VAL A 41 -9.74 -3.83 4.91
C VAL A 41 -11.14 -3.37 5.34
N PRO A 42 -11.85 -2.56 4.52
CA PRO A 42 -13.16 -2.04 4.87
C PRO A 42 -14.22 -3.15 4.93
N ALA A 43 -15.27 -2.91 5.73
CA ALA A 43 -16.35 -3.87 5.94
C ALA A 43 -17.12 -4.24 4.66
N SER A 44 -17.06 -3.37 3.65
CA SER A 44 -17.70 -3.60 2.35
C SER A 44 -16.92 -4.57 1.44
N TYR A 45 -15.67 -4.93 1.79
CA TYR A 45 -14.88 -5.85 0.99
C TYR A 45 -15.38 -7.29 1.13
N ASP A 46 -15.80 -7.87 0.02
CA ASP A 46 -16.38 -9.23 -0.06
C ASP A 46 -15.49 -10.25 -0.80
N GLY A 47 -14.31 -9.80 -1.27
CA GLY A 47 -13.38 -10.65 -2.04
C GLY A 47 -13.80 -10.91 -3.48
N THR A 48 -14.90 -10.36 -3.97
CA THR A 48 -15.38 -10.55 -5.35
C THR A 48 -15.14 -9.33 -6.23
N THR A 49 -15.20 -8.14 -5.64
CA THR A 49 -14.98 -6.87 -6.33
C THR A 49 -13.55 -6.41 -6.14
N SER A 50 -12.90 -5.97 -7.24
CA SER A 50 -11.54 -5.42 -7.16
C SER A 50 -11.54 -4.03 -6.57
N PHE A 51 -10.87 -3.85 -5.43
CA PHE A 51 -10.75 -2.57 -4.71
C PHE A 51 -9.47 -1.83 -5.11
N PRO A 52 -9.49 -0.48 -5.13
CA PRO A 52 -8.28 0.33 -5.16
C PRO A 52 -7.40 0.06 -3.95
N LEU A 53 -6.09 0.29 -4.10
CA LEU A 53 -5.10 0.17 -3.04
C LEU A 53 -4.44 1.52 -2.78
N LEU A 54 -4.41 1.95 -1.52
CA LEU A 54 -3.73 3.17 -1.09
C LEU A 54 -2.59 2.83 -0.13
N PHE A 55 -1.37 3.21 -0.48
CA PHE A 55 -0.24 3.22 0.45
C PHE A 55 -0.20 4.56 1.19
N ASN A 56 -0.01 4.51 2.53
CA ASN A 56 0.12 5.70 3.37
C ASN A 56 1.44 5.63 4.16
N PHE A 57 2.42 6.45 3.76
CA PHE A 57 3.79 6.41 4.24
C PHE A 57 4.04 7.38 5.39
N HIS A 58 4.63 6.88 6.50
CA HIS A 58 5.03 7.71 7.63
C HIS A 58 6.22 8.62 7.30
N GLY A 59 6.41 9.67 8.09
CA GLY A 59 7.59 10.54 8.01
C GLY A 59 8.86 9.88 8.52
N GLY A 60 10.01 10.52 8.32
CA GLY A 60 11.30 10.05 8.82
C GLY A 60 11.31 9.84 10.33
N GLY A 61 11.89 8.74 10.80
CA GLY A 61 11.90 8.35 12.21
C GLY A 61 10.54 7.91 12.77
N GLY A 62 9.46 7.93 11.96
CA GLY A 62 8.13 7.51 12.37
C GLY A 62 7.92 6.00 12.26
N ASP A 63 6.71 5.57 12.56
CA ASP A 63 6.27 4.19 12.47
C ASP A 63 4.81 4.09 12.00
N ILE A 64 4.33 2.87 11.79
CA ILE A 64 2.97 2.57 11.39
C ILE A 64 1.95 3.21 12.34
N ALA A 65 2.15 3.07 13.66
CA ALA A 65 1.19 3.53 14.65
C ALA A 65 1.07 5.06 14.66
N SER A 66 2.20 5.77 14.56
CA SER A 66 2.22 7.22 14.46
C SER A 66 1.57 7.73 13.19
N GLN A 67 1.76 7.03 12.06
CA GLN A 67 1.12 7.40 10.79
C GLN A 67 -0.40 7.20 10.84
N ILE A 68 -0.87 6.09 11.39
CA ILE A 68 -2.30 5.86 11.60
C ILE A 68 -2.87 6.96 12.52
N ALA A 69 -2.17 7.31 13.61
CA ALA A 69 -2.66 8.32 14.56
C ALA A 69 -2.84 9.73 13.95
N ILE A 70 -2.01 10.12 12.97
CA ILE A 70 -2.07 11.45 12.33
C ILE A 70 -2.84 11.45 11.01
N ALA A 71 -2.98 10.31 10.35
CA ALA A 71 -3.58 10.20 9.03
C ALA A 71 -4.34 8.86 8.88
N ASP A 72 -5.31 8.64 9.77
CA ASP A 72 -6.20 7.48 9.69
C ASP A 72 -7.11 7.60 8.46
N MET A 73 -6.90 6.72 7.49
CA MET A 73 -7.70 6.67 6.28
C MET A 73 -8.87 5.68 6.37
N SER A 74 -9.03 4.96 7.49
CA SER A 74 -10.08 3.95 7.62
C SER A 74 -11.51 4.52 7.45
N PRO A 75 -11.88 5.72 7.97
CA PRO A 75 -13.22 6.24 7.77
C PRO A 75 -13.53 6.57 6.31
N ILE A 76 -12.50 7.00 5.55
CA ILE A 76 -12.64 7.27 4.11
C ILE A 76 -12.64 5.96 3.33
N ALA A 77 -11.82 4.99 3.73
CA ALA A 77 -11.78 3.67 3.10
C ALA A 77 -13.13 2.95 3.19
N ASP A 78 -13.85 3.08 4.31
CA ASP A 78 -15.18 2.51 4.50
C ASP A 78 -16.23 3.15 3.58
N THR A 79 -16.12 4.44 3.28
CA THR A 79 -17.08 5.15 2.43
C THR A 79 -16.76 5.04 0.95
N GLU A 80 -15.48 5.05 0.59
CA GLU A 80 -15.01 5.10 -0.80
C GLU A 80 -14.54 3.73 -1.34
N ASN A 81 -14.61 2.68 -0.52
CA ASN A 81 -14.33 1.29 -0.89
C ASN A 81 -12.91 1.09 -1.46
N PHE A 82 -11.88 1.33 -0.65
CA PHE A 82 -10.48 1.02 -0.98
C PHE A 82 -9.75 0.40 0.20
N ILE A 83 -8.71 -0.37 -0.07
CA ILE A 83 -7.84 -0.97 0.94
C ILE A 83 -6.69 0.00 1.22
N VAL A 84 -6.34 0.18 2.50
CA VAL A 84 -5.21 1.03 2.92
C VAL A 84 -4.08 0.19 3.47
N VAL A 85 -2.85 0.53 3.10
CA VAL A 85 -1.64 -0.11 3.62
C VAL A 85 -0.72 0.95 4.23
N TYR A 86 -0.27 0.68 5.44
CA TYR A 86 0.71 1.45 6.19
C TYR A 86 1.98 0.60 6.34
N PRO A 87 2.93 0.69 5.41
CA PRO A 87 4.16 -0.08 5.53
C PRO A 87 5.12 0.57 6.51
N GLN A 88 6.03 -0.24 7.11
CA GLN A 88 7.13 0.24 7.93
C GLN A 88 8.38 0.43 7.07
N ALA A 89 8.97 1.62 7.17
CA ALA A 89 10.27 1.90 6.54
C ALA A 89 11.37 1.01 7.12
N ARG A 90 12.46 0.87 6.36
CA ARG A 90 13.67 0.20 6.84
C ARG A 90 14.39 1.06 7.87
N GLN A 91 15.04 0.42 8.85
CA GLN A 91 16.03 1.09 9.70
C GLN A 91 17.23 1.52 8.85
N ASP A 92 17.60 2.79 8.96
CA ASP A 92 18.74 3.39 8.27
C ASP A 92 20.00 3.36 9.16
N PRO A 93 20.99 2.48 8.90
CA PRO A 93 22.21 2.43 9.68
C PRO A 93 23.01 3.72 9.62
N SER A 94 22.85 4.51 8.56
CA SER A 94 23.54 5.79 8.38
C SER A 94 22.90 6.94 9.16
N ASP A 95 21.72 6.71 9.77
CA ASP A 95 20.98 7.68 10.59
C ASP A 95 20.58 7.12 11.96
N GLY A 96 21.52 6.45 12.62
CA GLY A 96 21.31 5.92 13.97
C GLY A 96 20.21 4.84 14.06
N ASN A 97 19.94 4.13 12.99
CA ASN A 97 18.85 3.16 12.82
C ASN A 97 17.44 3.79 12.91
N SER A 98 17.28 5.07 12.57
CA SER A 98 15.97 5.66 12.36
C SER A 98 15.23 4.97 11.21
N PHE A 99 13.91 4.91 11.28
CA PHE A 99 13.09 4.39 10.19
C PHE A 99 12.99 5.43 9.05
N ASN A 100 13.64 5.16 7.93
CA ASN A 100 13.69 6.06 6.77
C ASN A 100 13.33 5.32 5.48
N TRP A 101 12.54 5.96 4.61
CA TRP A 101 12.22 5.48 3.26
C TRP A 101 13.40 5.68 2.30
N ILE A 102 14.13 6.76 2.51
CA ILE A 102 15.28 7.15 1.72
C ILE A 102 16.46 7.22 2.67
N PRO A 103 17.58 6.50 2.39
CA PRO A 103 18.71 6.51 3.28
C PRO A 103 19.38 7.88 3.32
N LYS A 104 19.90 8.25 4.49
CA LYS A 104 20.66 9.49 4.66
C LYS A 104 21.97 9.47 3.84
N VAL A 105 22.60 8.31 3.72
CA VAL A 105 23.70 8.08 2.78
C VAL A 105 23.16 7.40 1.54
N PRO A 106 23.16 8.07 0.37
CA PRO A 106 22.64 7.52 -0.88
C PRO A 106 23.23 6.14 -1.22
N GLY A 107 22.38 5.24 -1.73
CA GLY A 107 22.81 3.90 -2.17
C GLY A 107 22.93 2.86 -1.07
N THR A 108 22.64 3.18 0.19
CA THR A 108 22.64 2.20 1.29
C THR A 108 21.52 1.18 1.13
N PHE A 109 20.33 1.61 0.69
CA PHE A 109 19.19 0.76 0.35
C PHE A 109 18.24 1.50 -0.58
N ASP A 110 17.25 0.76 -1.15
CA ASP A 110 16.13 1.30 -1.94
C ASP A 110 14.85 0.55 -1.55
N ASP A 111 13.87 1.26 -1.03
CA ASP A 111 12.58 0.68 -0.62
C ASP A 111 11.54 0.64 -1.76
N VAL A 112 11.82 1.18 -2.95
CA VAL A 112 10.90 1.10 -4.10
C VAL A 112 10.62 -0.36 -4.52
N PRO A 113 11.63 -1.24 -4.67
CA PRO A 113 11.39 -2.64 -4.97
C PRO A 113 10.65 -3.39 -3.85
N PHE A 114 10.84 -3.00 -2.58
CA PHE A 114 10.06 -3.54 -1.46
C PHE A 114 8.56 -3.23 -1.64
N ILE A 115 8.20 -1.99 -1.97
CA ILE A 115 6.80 -1.61 -2.21
C ILE A 115 6.22 -2.36 -3.42
N SER A 116 7.01 -2.58 -4.47
CA SER A 116 6.58 -3.41 -5.61
C SER A 116 6.23 -4.85 -5.16
N SER A 117 7.09 -5.46 -4.35
CA SER A 117 6.85 -6.81 -3.80
C SER A 117 5.65 -6.84 -2.84
N LEU A 118 5.45 -5.77 -2.08
CA LEU A 118 4.30 -5.66 -1.18
C LEU A 118 2.98 -5.55 -1.95
N ILE A 119 2.95 -4.81 -3.08
CA ILE A 119 1.78 -4.80 -3.98
C ILE A 119 1.44 -6.23 -4.44
N ASP A 120 2.44 -7.01 -4.88
CA ASP A 120 2.23 -8.38 -5.36
C ASP A 120 1.72 -9.29 -4.23
N THR A 121 2.28 -9.16 -3.03
CA THR A 121 1.85 -9.89 -1.84
C THR A 121 0.40 -9.62 -1.50
N ILE A 122 0.00 -8.34 -1.47
CA ILE A 122 -1.38 -7.93 -1.18
C ILE A 122 -2.33 -8.43 -2.27
N ALA A 123 -1.96 -8.27 -3.54
CA ALA A 123 -2.76 -8.73 -4.68
C ALA A 123 -2.92 -10.26 -4.74
N SER A 124 -2.03 -11.02 -4.11
CA SER A 124 -2.19 -12.48 -3.99
C SER A 124 -3.27 -12.89 -2.99
N SER A 125 -3.59 -12.01 -2.03
CA SER A 125 -4.53 -12.28 -0.93
C SER A 125 -5.85 -11.52 -1.09
N TYR A 126 -5.83 -10.38 -1.79
CA TYR A 126 -6.98 -9.50 -1.96
C TYR A 126 -7.21 -9.19 -3.45
N GLN A 127 -8.47 -9.05 -3.86
CA GLN A 127 -8.82 -8.61 -5.21
C GLN A 127 -8.53 -7.10 -5.33
N ILE A 128 -7.35 -6.77 -5.89
CA ILE A 128 -6.89 -5.39 -6.07
C ILE A 128 -7.04 -4.97 -7.53
N ASN A 129 -7.57 -3.77 -7.74
CA ASN A 129 -7.55 -3.13 -9.04
C ASN A 129 -6.14 -2.58 -9.33
N GLN A 130 -5.38 -3.28 -10.19
CA GLN A 130 -4.00 -2.95 -10.51
C GLN A 130 -3.81 -1.60 -11.20
N ASP A 131 -4.88 -1.05 -11.82
CA ASP A 131 -4.86 0.27 -12.45
C ASP A 131 -5.19 1.40 -11.47
N ARG A 132 -5.53 1.06 -10.21
CA ARG A 132 -5.95 2.00 -9.18
C ARG A 132 -5.14 1.82 -7.89
N ILE A 133 -3.82 1.88 -8.02
CA ILE A 133 -2.88 1.86 -6.89
C ILE A 133 -2.36 3.28 -6.69
N TYR A 134 -2.47 3.78 -5.46
CA TYR A 134 -2.17 5.15 -5.08
C TYR A 134 -1.18 5.19 -3.92
N ALA A 135 -0.51 6.33 -3.77
CA ALA A 135 0.41 6.55 -2.66
C ALA A 135 0.22 7.94 -2.06
N CYS A 136 0.14 8.04 -0.74
CA CYS A 136 0.25 9.29 -0.01
C CYS A 136 1.27 9.15 1.11
N GLY A 137 1.75 10.27 1.64
CA GLY A 137 2.72 10.23 2.73
C GLY A 137 3.13 11.61 3.19
N TYR A 138 3.54 11.67 4.47
CA TYR A 138 3.94 12.89 5.12
C TYR A 138 5.47 13.00 5.17
N SER A 139 6.02 14.20 4.93
CA SER A 139 7.45 14.50 5.05
C SER A 139 8.30 13.50 4.22
N LEU A 140 9.17 12.68 4.83
CA LEU A 140 9.96 11.66 4.13
C LEU A 140 9.08 10.61 3.44
N GLY A 141 7.87 10.35 3.93
CA GLY A 141 6.86 9.55 3.22
C GLY A 141 6.38 10.23 1.92
N GLY A 142 6.39 11.56 1.87
CA GLY A 142 6.14 12.31 0.65
C GLY A 142 7.29 12.18 -0.36
N ASP A 143 8.55 12.10 0.08
CA ASP A 143 9.67 11.77 -0.80
C ASP A 143 9.50 10.37 -1.40
N MET A 144 9.07 9.39 -0.57
CA MET A 144 8.78 8.04 -1.07
C MET A 144 7.69 8.04 -2.14
N CYS A 145 6.66 8.88 -2.02
CA CYS A 145 5.66 9.05 -3.07
C CYS A 145 6.29 9.50 -4.39
N PHE A 146 7.22 10.47 -4.37
CA PHE A 146 7.93 10.90 -5.58
C PHE A 146 8.83 9.80 -6.15
N GLU A 147 9.55 9.05 -5.31
CA GLU A 147 10.35 7.90 -5.74
C GLU A 147 9.49 6.86 -6.48
N LEU A 148 8.31 6.55 -5.94
CA LEU A 148 7.37 5.62 -6.57
C LEU A 148 6.85 6.17 -7.91
N ALA A 149 6.49 7.45 -7.98
CA ALA A 149 6.05 8.07 -9.23
C ALA A 149 7.13 8.05 -10.31
N CYS A 150 8.40 8.17 -9.91
CA CYS A 150 9.54 8.16 -10.83
C CYS A 150 9.96 6.75 -11.26
N LYS A 151 10.06 5.81 -10.31
CA LYS A 151 10.66 4.49 -10.53
C LYS A 151 9.63 3.37 -10.73
N LEU A 152 8.38 3.58 -10.28
CA LEU A 152 7.31 2.58 -10.31
C LEU A 152 6.03 3.09 -10.99
N SER A 153 6.17 4.06 -11.90
CA SER A 153 5.05 4.72 -12.60
C SER A 153 4.15 3.77 -13.40
N SER A 154 4.64 2.59 -13.76
CA SER A 154 3.83 1.55 -14.41
C SER A 154 2.80 0.92 -13.47
N ARG A 155 2.91 1.11 -12.15
CA ARG A 155 2.04 0.52 -11.14
C ARG A 155 1.29 1.56 -10.30
N ILE A 156 1.82 2.79 -10.20
CA ILE A 156 1.26 3.86 -9.36
C ILE A 156 0.49 4.85 -10.23
N ALA A 157 -0.83 4.89 -10.06
CA ALA A 157 -1.73 5.75 -10.83
C ALA A 157 -1.62 7.23 -10.43
N ALA A 158 -1.53 7.50 -9.12
CA ALA A 158 -1.35 8.86 -8.62
C ALA A 158 -0.71 8.89 -7.23
N ILE A 159 -0.12 10.03 -6.88
CA ILE A 159 0.50 10.29 -5.57
C ILE A 159 -0.06 11.55 -4.92
N ALA A 160 -0.05 11.57 -3.58
CA ALA A 160 -0.42 12.73 -2.77
C ALA A 160 0.64 13.00 -1.67
N PRO A 161 1.81 13.60 -2.02
CA PRO A 161 2.81 13.99 -1.04
C PRO A 161 2.33 15.15 -0.18
N VAL A 162 2.49 15.03 1.15
CA VAL A 162 2.10 16.03 2.15
C VAL A 162 3.35 16.62 2.81
N ALA A 163 3.41 17.95 2.90
CA ALA A 163 4.53 18.70 3.45
C ALA A 163 5.88 18.36 2.76
N ARG A 164 5.83 18.10 1.45
CA ARG A 164 7.00 17.77 0.65
C ARG A 164 6.82 18.23 -0.81
N THR A 165 7.91 18.69 -1.40
CA THR A 165 8.00 19.02 -2.82
C THR A 165 8.98 18.08 -3.50
N MET A 166 8.84 17.90 -4.80
CA MET A 166 9.81 17.16 -5.58
C MET A 166 11.21 17.80 -5.46
N GLN A 167 12.24 16.98 -5.40
CA GLN A 167 13.62 17.47 -5.33
C GLN A 167 13.99 18.30 -6.56
N ALA A 168 14.92 19.24 -6.40
CA ALA A 168 15.47 19.99 -7.52
C ALA A 168 16.20 19.05 -8.50
N ASN A 169 16.15 19.36 -9.79
CA ASN A 169 16.74 18.58 -10.88
C ASN A 169 16.23 17.14 -10.98
N PRO A 170 14.91 16.93 -11.10
CA PRO A 170 14.31 15.60 -11.19
C PRO A 170 14.81 14.80 -12.40
N ASP A 171 15.21 15.43 -13.47
CA ASP A 171 15.68 14.78 -14.71
C ASP A 171 16.86 13.84 -14.50
N SER A 172 17.59 13.99 -13.39
CA SER A 172 18.74 13.14 -13.08
C SER A 172 18.38 11.78 -12.48
N PHE A 173 17.16 11.62 -11.94
CA PHE A 173 16.73 10.40 -11.23
C PHE A 173 15.28 9.98 -11.55
N CYS A 174 14.51 10.81 -12.22
CA CYS A 174 13.10 10.58 -12.50
C CYS A 174 12.86 10.40 -14.00
N SER A 175 12.56 9.17 -14.41
CA SER A 175 12.24 8.84 -15.81
C SER A 175 11.00 7.95 -15.85
N PRO A 176 9.80 8.50 -15.54
CA PRO A 176 8.59 7.72 -15.49
C PRO A 176 8.23 7.16 -16.87
N VAL A 177 7.82 5.90 -16.94
CA VAL A 177 7.36 5.26 -18.19
C VAL A 177 5.89 5.58 -18.49
N HIS A 178 5.13 5.98 -17.45
CA HIS A 178 3.76 6.45 -17.57
C HIS A 178 3.55 7.75 -16.78
N PRO A 179 2.68 8.66 -17.25
CA PRO A 179 2.28 9.82 -16.47
C PRO A 179 1.62 9.39 -15.16
N THR A 180 2.08 9.95 -14.04
CA THR A 180 1.49 9.73 -12.71
C THR A 180 0.82 11.02 -12.26
N GLY A 181 -0.44 10.95 -11.80
CA GLY A 181 -1.14 12.10 -11.21
C GLY A 181 -0.46 12.57 -9.92
N VAL A 182 -0.36 13.88 -9.70
CA VAL A 182 0.28 14.44 -8.49
C VAL A 182 -0.64 15.47 -7.83
N LEU A 183 -0.97 15.24 -6.55
CA LEU A 183 -1.65 16.20 -5.67
C LEU A 183 -0.70 16.60 -4.54
N THR A 184 -0.03 17.74 -4.66
CA THR A 184 0.85 18.23 -3.59
C THR A 184 0.08 19.04 -2.55
N ILE A 185 0.25 18.69 -1.26
CA ILE A 185 -0.37 19.37 -0.11
C ILE A 185 0.74 20.02 0.70
N LEU A 186 0.78 21.36 0.70
CA LEU A 186 1.78 22.15 1.42
C LEU A 186 1.09 23.06 2.42
N GLY A 187 1.74 23.25 3.60
CA GLY A 187 1.35 24.28 4.55
C GLY A 187 1.80 25.66 4.06
N THR A 188 1.13 26.70 4.53
CA THR A 188 1.47 28.13 4.35
C THR A 188 2.29 28.63 5.53
#